data_64d319f811160ad948cf48be700bd4cf
#
_entry.id   64d319f811160ad948cf48be700bd4cf
#
_cell.length_a   1.000
_cell.length_b   1.000
_cell.length_c   1.000
_cell.angle_alpha   90.00
_cell.angle_beta   90.00
_cell.angle_gamma   90.00
#
_symmetry.space_group_name_H-M   'P 1'
#
loop_
_entity.id
_entity.type
_entity.pdbx_description
1 polymer ?
#
loop_
_entity_poly.entity_id
_entity_poly.type
_entity_poly.pdbx_seq_one_letter_code
_entity_poly.pdbx_strand_id
1 'polypeptide(L)'
;MDFIENIELSGDSLCRIPVVAGPCSAETSEQCMATAKALAALGVRAFRAGLWKPRTKPNCFEGVGAEGLAWLTAVRRETGMAVMSEVATPVHVEEALSAGLDALWIGARTTTNPFAVQEIADALRGVEIPVFVKNPVTPDLALWIGAIERLSNAGVKEIAAVHRGFADYANGRYRNNPQWTIPIDLRREMPAIPILCDPSHIGGRREAVEPLCRQAVDLGFDGLFVEAHIAPDEALSDSRQQITPQMLGAILGRLVLRDGATTEGQMIRFRSEIDAIDAALLDLLARRMEVSRQIGRYKRSRNVAVLQSGRYAEVVARFVEGAKSAGMDERFIKKIVGAIHEESVRQQLEKEE
;
A
#
# COMPACT_ATOMS: atom_id res chain seq x y z
N MET A 1 3.47 -9.83 -17.12
CA MET A 1 4.50 -9.68 -16.06
C MET A 1 5.83 -9.25 -16.63
N ASP A 2 5.98 -9.34 -17.94
CA ASP A 2 7.24 -9.03 -18.62
C ASP A 2 7.80 -7.63 -18.32
N PHE A 3 6.93 -6.63 -18.07
CA PHE A 3 7.38 -5.28 -17.74
C PHE A 3 8.08 -5.24 -16.37
N ILE A 4 7.51 -5.88 -15.34
CA ILE A 4 8.11 -5.92 -13.99
C ILE A 4 9.35 -6.81 -14.00
N GLU A 5 9.31 -7.94 -14.68
CA GLU A 5 10.47 -8.84 -14.87
C GLU A 5 11.60 -8.15 -15.64
N ASN A 6 11.28 -7.34 -16.66
CA ASN A 6 12.27 -6.56 -17.42
C ASN A 6 12.82 -5.34 -16.64
N ILE A 7 12.17 -4.92 -15.54
CA ILE A 7 12.74 -4.00 -14.58
C ILE A 7 13.81 -4.71 -13.72
N GLU A 8 13.88 -6.06 -13.78
CA GLU A 8 14.90 -6.85 -13.13
C GLU A 8 16.28 -6.67 -13.77
N LEU A 9 17.19 -6.65 -13.04
CA LEU A 9 18.59 -6.50 -12.79
C LEU A 9 19.53 -7.12 -13.85
N SER A 10 20.36 -6.31 -14.44
CA SER A 10 21.66 -6.76 -14.96
C SER A 10 22.60 -7.06 -13.77
N GLY A 11 23.36 -8.15 -13.85
CA GLY A 11 24.10 -8.79 -12.77
C GLY A 11 24.99 -7.98 -11.82
N ASP A 12 25.23 -6.66 -12.06
CA ASP A 12 25.99 -5.76 -11.20
C ASP A 12 25.14 -4.64 -10.60
N SER A 13 23.80 -4.69 -10.73
CA SER A 13 22.91 -3.67 -10.22
C SER A 13 22.76 -3.74 -8.70
N LEU A 14 22.71 -2.59 -8.03
CA LEU A 14 22.31 -2.46 -6.61
C LEU A 14 20.84 -2.85 -6.40
N CYS A 15 20.03 -2.79 -7.44
CA CYS A 15 18.62 -3.16 -7.40
C CYS A 15 18.47 -4.68 -7.47
N ARG A 16 18.15 -5.34 -6.40
CA ARG A 16 17.88 -6.79 -6.32
C ARG A 16 16.40 -7.13 -6.34
N ILE A 17 15.54 -6.12 -6.47
CA ILE A 17 14.09 -6.20 -6.63
C ILE A 17 13.67 -5.15 -7.64
N PRO A 18 12.53 -5.30 -8.33
CA PRO A 18 11.97 -4.29 -9.21
C PRO A 18 11.81 -2.94 -8.52
N VAL A 19 12.35 -1.87 -9.13
CA VAL A 19 12.26 -0.52 -8.58
C VAL A 19 11.77 0.44 -9.66
N VAL A 20 10.63 1.05 -9.41
CA VAL A 20 10.15 2.22 -10.15
C VAL A 20 10.52 3.46 -9.34
N ALA A 21 11.34 4.34 -9.87
CA ALA A 21 11.76 5.55 -9.17
C ALA A 21 11.75 6.79 -10.06
N GLY A 22 11.59 7.95 -9.44
CA GLY A 22 11.57 9.25 -10.11
C GLY A 22 10.79 10.27 -9.31
N PRO A 23 10.66 11.50 -9.75
CA PRO A 23 10.07 12.57 -8.96
C PRO A 23 8.57 12.39 -8.75
N CYS A 24 8.05 13.03 -7.73
CA CYS A 24 6.61 13.14 -7.51
C CYS A 24 5.93 13.73 -8.75
N SER A 25 6.48 14.83 -9.28
CA SER A 25 6.02 15.51 -10.48
C SER A 25 7.18 15.78 -11.43
N ALA A 26 6.93 15.73 -12.72
CA ALA A 26 7.77 16.42 -13.68
C ALA A 26 7.57 17.93 -13.50
N GLU A 27 8.66 18.68 -13.38
CA GLU A 27 8.63 20.12 -13.09
C GLU A 27 9.36 20.93 -14.17
N THR A 28 10.49 20.42 -14.64
CA THR A 28 11.23 20.89 -15.78
C THR A 28 11.91 19.74 -16.53
N SER A 29 12.30 19.98 -17.79
CA SER A 29 13.06 19.00 -18.59
C SER A 29 14.39 18.65 -17.94
N GLU A 30 15.09 19.65 -17.40
CA GLU A 30 16.39 19.53 -16.75
C GLU A 30 16.28 18.70 -15.47
N GLN A 31 15.26 18.95 -14.64
CA GLN A 31 14.98 18.21 -13.41
C GLN A 31 14.70 16.73 -13.71
N CYS A 32 13.84 16.44 -14.70
CA CYS A 32 13.54 15.08 -15.12
C CYS A 32 14.79 14.35 -15.61
N MET A 33 15.56 14.97 -16.52
CA MET A 33 16.75 14.38 -17.11
C MET A 33 17.86 14.14 -16.08
N ALA A 34 18.12 15.12 -15.20
CA ALA A 34 19.15 14.97 -14.16
C ALA A 34 18.79 13.85 -13.18
N THR A 35 17.51 13.78 -12.75
CA THR A 35 17.02 12.73 -11.88
C THR A 35 17.14 11.36 -12.55
N ALA A 36 16.70 11.25 -13.81
CA ALA A 36 16.72 10.00 -14.55
C ALA A 36 18.14 9.46 -14.76
N LYS A 37 19.09 10.31 -15.19
CA LYS A 37 20.50 9.91 -15.35
C LYS A 37 21.11 9.40 -14.05
N ALA A 38 20.84 10.07 -12.93
CA ALA A 38 21.33 9.64 -11.64
C ALA A 38 20.71 8.30 -11.19
N LEU A 39 19.43 8.05 -11.49
CA LEU A 39 18.77 6.78 -11.20
C LEU A 39 19.23 5.65 -12.13
N ALA A 40 19.41 5.92 -13.42
CA ALA A 40 19.93 4.96 -14.40
C ALA A 40 21.34 4.45 -14.01
N ALA A 41 22.19 5.34 -13.49
CA ALA A 41 23.50 4.99 -12.98
C ALA A 41 23.48 4.04 -11.77
N LEU A 42 22.36 3.97 -11.05
CA LEU A 42 22.13 2.99 -9.97
C LEU A 42 21.55 1.65 -10.46
N GLY A 43 21.26 1.54 -11.76
CA GLY A 43 20.63 0.38 -12.36
C GLY A 43 19.10 0.38 -12.30
N VAL A 44 18.46 1.49 -11.92
CA VAL A 44 16.99 1.62 -12.01
C VAL A 44 16.57 1.61 -13.48
N ARG A 45 15.56 0.82 -13.83
CA ARG A 45 15.11 0.61 -15.21
C ARG A 45 13.79 1.29 -15.55
N ALA A 46 13.01 1.69 -14.55
CA ALA A 46 11.72 2.35 -14.75
C ALA A 46 11.70 3.72 -14.07
N PHE A 47 11.43 4.75 -14.87
CA PHE A 47 11.35 6.14 -14.43
C PHE A 47 9.90 6.58 -14.34
N ARG A 48 9.50 7.06 -13.16
CA ARG A 48 8.18 7.66 -12.92
C ARG A 48 8.28 9.17 -12.83
N ALA A 49 7.34 9.91 -13.42
CA ALA A 49 7.13 11.32 -13.12
C ALA A 49 5.66 11.69 -13.38
N GLY A 50 5.00 12.29 -12.40
CA GLY A 50 3.60 12.69 -12.56
C GLY A 50 3.47 13.95 -13.40
N LEU A 51 2.71 13.88 -14.50
CA LEU A 51 2.42 15.00 -15.37
C LEU A 51 1.14 15.72 -14.97
N TRP A 52 0.16 14.96 -14.52
CA TRP A 52 -1.13 15.44 -14.05
C TRP A 52 -1.31 15.04 -12.57
N LYS A 53 -1.66 16.01 -11.73
CA LYS A 53 -1.72 15.80 -10.27
C LYS A 53 -3.09 16.21 -9.75
N PRO A 54 -4.01 15.26 -9.48
CA PRO A 54 -5.27 15.58 -8.81
C PRO A 54 -4.97 16.06 -7.38
N ARG A 55 -5.22 17.34 -7.10
CA ARG A 55 -4.95 17.95 -5.79
C ARG A 55 -6.19 18.07 -4.95
N THR A 56 -6.05 17.91 -3.63
CA THR A 56 -7.14 18.12 -2.67
C THR A 56 -7.41 19.61 -2.44
N LYS A 57 -6.35 20.43 -2.50
CA LYS A 57 -6.47 21.88 -2.29
C LYS A 57 -6.26 22.62 -3.61
N PRO A 58 -7.07 23.63 -3.92
CA PRO A 58 -6.83 24.51 -5.07
C PRO A 58 -5.54 25.30 -4.90
N ASN A 59 -5.03 25.86 -5.97
CA ASN A 59 -3.81 26.69 -6.00
C ASN A 59 -2.52 25.97 -5.56
N CYS A 60 -2.48 24.63 -5.69
CA CYS A 60 -1.25 23.85 -5.60
C CYS A 60 -0.74 23.54 -7.02
N PHE A 61 0.53 23.15 -7.14
CA PHE A 61 1.07 22.70 -8.41
C PHE A 61 0.33 21.44 -8.90
N GLU A 62 -0.37 21.54 -10.02
CA GLU A 62 -1.22 20.47 -10.57
C GLU A 62 -0.53 19.63 -11.64
N GLY A 63 0.77 19.85 -11.84
CA GLY A 63 1.59 19.25 -12.89
C GLY A 63 1.73 20.13 -14.10
N VAL A 64 2.60 19.72 -15.03
CA VAL A 64 2.89 20.45 -16.28
C VAL A 64 1.98 19.98 -17.44
N GLY A 65 1.21 18.93 -17.22
CA GLY A 65 0.32 18.38 -18.25
C GLY A 65 1.08 17.75 -19.42
N ALA A 66 0.47 17.83 -20.59
CA ALA A 66 0.98 17.21 -21.83
C ALA A 66 2.38 17.71 -22.26
N GLU A 67 2.79 18.92 -21.87
CA GLU A 67 4.12 19.45 -22.17
C GLU A 67 5.23 18.51 -21.67
N GLY A 68 5.06 17.94 -20.48
CA GLY A 68 6.02 17.03 -19.88
C GLY A 68 6.17 15.69 -20.59
N LEU A 69 5.27 15.31 -21.49
CA LEU A 69 5.38 14.07 -22.28
C LEU A 69 6.66 14.05 -23.13
N ALA A 70 6.99 15.18 -23.74
CA ALA A 70 8.23 15.32 -24.51
C ALA A 70 9.48 15.13 -23.62
N TRP A 71 9.43 15.56 -22.36
CA TRP A 71 10.53 15.39 -21.41
C TRP A 71 10.72 13.92 -21.03
N LEU A 72 9.62 13.18 -20.78
CA LEU A 72 9.69 11.74 -20.50
C LEU A 72 10.21 10.95 -21.71
N THR A 73 9.75 11.28 -22.90
CA THR A 73 10.26 10.67 -24.14
C THR A 73 11.76 10.94 -24.32
N ALA A 74 12.24 12.14 -24.01
CA ALA A 74 13.66 12.45 -24.00
C ALA A 74 14.43 11.64 -22.96
N VAL A 75 13.89 11.48 -21.75
CA VAL A 75 14.47 10.62 -20.70
C VAL A 75 14.64 9.19 -21.21
N ARG A 76 13.59 8.61 -21.80
CA ARG A 76 13.63 7.24 -22.37
C ARG A 76 14.75 7.13 -23.42
N ARG A 77 14.82 8.07 -24.36
CA ARG A 77 15.82 8.05 -25.43
C ARG A 77 17.25 8.13 -24.89
N GLU A 78 17.50 9.00 -23.89
CA GLU A 78 18.84 9.28 -23.38
C GLU A 78 19.33 8.24 -22.36
N THR A 79 18.42 7.60 -21.61
CA THR A 79 18.78 6.69 -20.50
C THR A 79 18.46 5.23 -20.79
N GLY A 80 17.59 4.94 -21.75
CA GLY A 80 17.05 3.60 -22.01
C GLY A 80 16.07 3.10 -20.92
N MET A 81 15.70 3.95 -19.94
CA MET A 81 14.71 3.59 -18.94
C MET A 81 13.31 3.59 -19.55
N ALA A 82 12.46 2.64 -19.11
CA ALA A 82 11.05 2.72 -19.35
C ALA A 82 10.46 3.93 -18.61
N VAL A 83 9.54 4.67 -19.24
CA VAL A 83 8.97 5.90 -18.68
C VAL A 83 7.47 5.78 -18.46
N MET A 84 6.98 6.30 -17.33
CA MET A 84 5.56 6.24 -16.98
C MET A 84 5.07 7.52 -16.31
N SER A 85 3.75 7.76 -16.42
CA SER A 85 3.07 8.87 -15.75
C SER A 85 1.73 8.46 -15.16
N GLU A 86 1.21 9.31 -14.21
CA GLU A 86 -0.14 9.21 -13.67
C GLU A 86 -1.17 9.58 -14.76
N VAL A 87 -2.26 8.83 -14.83
CA VAL A 87 -3.43 9.17 -15.62
C VAL A 87 -4.66 9.21 -14.72
N ALA A 88 -5.56 10.14 -15.00
CA ALA A 88 -6.79 10.34 -14.22
C ALA A 88 -8.03 10.47 -15.10
N THR A 89 -7.87 10.59 -16.41
CA THR A 89 -8.94 10.73 -17.41
C THR A 89 -8.59 9.98 -18.69
N PRO A 90 -9.58 9.66 -19.56
CA PRO A 90 -9.33 9.12 -20.90
C PRO A 90 -8.39 9.96 -21.75
N VAL A 91 -8.49 11.29 -21.67
CA VAL A 91 -7.62 12.21 -22.41
C VAL A 91 -6.15 12.03 -22.01
N HIS A 92 -5.86 11.89 -20.72
CA HIS A 92 -4.51 11.61 -20.25
C HIS A 92 -3.97 10.29 -20.79
N VAL A 93 -4.84 9.27 -20.93
CA VAL A 93 -4.48 7.98 -21.52
C VAL A 93 -4.10 8.16 -23.00
N GLU A 94 -4.95 8.83 -23.77
CA GLU A 94 -4.74 9.08 -25.21
C GLU A 94 -3.45 9.86 -25.45
N GLU A 95 -3.19 10.93 -24.69
CA GLU A 95 -1.97 11.74 -24.78
C GLU A 95 -0.71 10.93 -24.42
N ALA A 96 -0.77 10.15 -23.34
CA ALA A 96 0.34 9.30 -22.91
C ALA A 96 0.67 8.19 -23.92
N LEU A 97 -0.34 7.55 -24.49
CA LEU A 97 -0.18 6.54 -25.56
C LEU A 97 0.38 7.15 -26.84
N SER A 98 -0.14 8.31 -27.23
CA SER A 98 0.35 9.03 -28.43
C SER A 98 1.81 9.45 -28.30
N ALA A 99 2.25 9.79 -27.08
CA ALA A 99 3.65 10.10 -26.79
C ALA A 99 4.54 8.87 -26.67
N GLY A 100 3.95 7.65 -26.62
CA GLY A 100 4.67 6.39 -26.53
C GLY A 100 5.25 6.12 -25.13
N LEU A 101 4.53 6.44 -24.04
CA LEU A 101 4.92 6.01 -22.70
C LEU A 101 4.88 4.48 -22.60
N ASP A 102 5.77 3.92 -21.78
CA ASP A 102 5.93 2.47 -21.64
C ASP A 102 5.00 1.86 -20.58
N ALA A 103 4.48 2.66 -19.65
CA ALA A 103 3.51 2.23 -18.65
C ALA A 103 2.70 3.43 -18.10
N LEU A 104 1.60 3.14 -17.44
CA LEU A 104 0.74 4.14 -16.80
C LEU A 104 0.50 3.78 -15.33
N TRP A 105 0.17 4.77 -14.48
CA TRP A 105 -0.40 4.45 -13.18
C TRP A 105 -1.68 5.25 -12.91
N ILE A 106 -2.59 4.60 -12.19
CA ILE A 106 -3.80 5.21 -11.66
C ILE A 106 -3.54 5.63 -10.21
N GLY A 107 -3.70 6.92 -9.92
CA GLY A 107 -3.47 7.49 -8.61
C GLY A 107 -4.55 7.11 -7.59
N ALA A 108 -4.22 7.16 -6.30
CA ALA A 108 -5.11 6.75 -5.22
C ALA A 108 -6.45 7.50 -5.19
N ARG A 109 -6.49 8.77 -5.59
CA ARG A 109 -7.73 9.55 -5.67
C ARG A 109 -8.62 9.10 -6.82
N THR A 110 -8.02 8.78 -7.96
CA THR A 110 -8.72 8.24 -9.12
C THR A 110 -9.24 6.84 -8.83
N THR A 111 -8.43 5.97 -8.18
CA THR A 111 -8.86 4.63 -7.76
C THR A 111 -10.07 4.66 -6.84
N THR A 112 -10.26 5.72 -6.05
CA THR A 112 -11.43 5.90 -5.18
C THR A 112 -12.74 6.10 -5.96
N ASN A 113 -12.67 6.44 -7.25
CA ASN A 113 -13.84 6.70 -8.10
C ASN A 113 -14.01 5.60 -9.17
N PRO A 114 -14.96 4.66 -8.99
CA PRO A 114 -15.20 3.58 -9.94
C PRO A 114 -15.59 4.04 -11.36
N PHE A 115 -16.25 5.20 -11.51
CA PHE A 115 -16.58 5.75 -12.83
C PHE A 115 -15.32 6.21 -13.57
N ALA A 116 -14.43 6.96 -12.90
CA ALA A 116 -13.18 7.38 -13.49
C ALA A 116 -12.28 6.21 -13.89
N VAL A 117 -12.21 5.17 -13.03
CA VAL A 117 -11.47 3.95 -13.36
C VAL A 117 -12.09 3.23 -14.56
N GLN A 118 -13.44 3.19 -14.65
CA GLN A 118 -14.12 2.58 -15.80
C GLN A 118 -13.83 3.32 -17.10
N GLU A 119 -13.89 4.65 -17.10
CA GLU A 119 -13.57 5.48 -18.26
C GLU A 119 -12.11 5.27 -18.73
N ILE A 120 -11.16 5.19 -17.79
CA ILE A 120 -9.76 4.87 -18.10
C ILE A 120 -9.64 3.45 -18.67
N ALA A 121 -10.32 2.47 -18.07
CA ALA A 121 -10.31 1.09 -18.56
C ALA A 121 -10.89 0.99 -19.99
N ASP A 122 -11.96 1.72 -20.27
CA ASP A 122 -12.56 1.75 -21.61
C ASP A 122 -11.62 2.40 -22.65
N ALA A 123 -10.86 3.44 -22.27
CA ALA A 123 -9.84 4.05 -23.12
C ALA A 123 -8.63 3.12 -23.39
N LEU A 124 -8.41 2.13 -22.54
CA LEU A 124 -7.33 1.15 -22.68
C LEU A 124 -7.74 -0.12 -23.45
N ARG A 125 -8.98 -0.23 -23.94
CA ARG A 125 -9.43 -1.41 -24.69
C ARG A 125 -8.60 -1.61 -25.96
N GLY A 126 -8.02 -2.81 -26.08
CA GLY A 126 -7.19 -3.17 -27.23
C GLY A 126 -5.77 -2.58 -27.20
N VAL A 127 -5.38 -1.95 -26.10
CA VAL A 127 -4.05 -1.38 -25.91
C VAL A 127 -3.22 -2.33 -25.03
N GLU A 128 -2.02 -2.64 -25.48
CA GLU A 128 -1.05 -3.44 -24.70
C GLU A 128 -0.08 -2.49 -23.99
N ILE A 129 -0.42 -2.10 -22.77
CA ILE A 129 0.40 -1.26 -21.92
C ILE A 129 0.25 -1.68 -20.44
N PRO A 130 1.33 -1.81 -19.68
CA PRO A 130 1.26 -2.07 -18.24
C PRO A 130 0.59 -0.94 -17.47
N VAL A 131 -0.26 -1.30 -16.49
CA VAL A 131 -0.97 -0.32 -15.65
C VAL A 131 -0.75 -0.63 -14.18
N PHE A 132 -0.23 0.36 -13.45
CA PHE A 132 -0.04 0.29 -12.01
C PHE A 132 -1.23 0.94 -11.30
N VAL A 133 -1.86 0.24 -10.35
CA VAL A 133 -3.04 0.71 -9.63
C VAL A 133 -2.69 0.98 -8.18
N LYS A 134 -2.63 2.25 -7.78
CA LYS A 134 -2.47 2.60 -6.37
C LYS A 134 -3.73 2.25 -5.59
N ASN A 135 -3.58 1.77 -4.33
CA ASN A 135 -4.74 1.57 -3.47
C ASN A 135 -5.54 2.87 -3.29
N PRO A 136 -6.87 2.78 -3.08
CA PRO A 136 -7.70 3.95 -2.81
C PRO A 136 -7.24 4.68 -1.54
N VAL A 137 -7.62 5.95 -1.40
CA VAL A 137 -7.26 6.76 -0.22
C VAL A 137 -7.85 6.16 1.06
N THR A 138 -9.08 5.64 0.98
CA THR A 138 -9.76 4.95 2.08
C THR A 138 -9.30 3.49 2.21
N PRO A 139 -9.29 2.90 3.41
CA PRO A 139 -8.93 1.50 3.61
C PRO A 139 -10.07 0.56 3.16
N ASP A 140 -10.18 0.38 1.86
CA ASP A 140 -11.24 -0.40 1.21
C ASP A 140 -10.61 -1.37 0.19
N LEU A 141 -10.52 -2.66 0.58
CA LEU A 141 -9.98 -3.72 -0.26
C LEU A 141 -10.86 -3.99 -1.49
N ALA A 142 -12.19 -4.01 -1.31
CA ALA A 142 -13.11 -4.30 -2.40
C ALA A 142 -13.03 -3.24 -3.51
N LEU A 143 -12.86 -1.97 -3.12
CA LEU A 143 -12.67 -0.88 -4.07
C LEU A 143 -11.36 -1.01 -4.86
N TRP A 144 -10.28 -1.48 -4.21
CA TRP A 144 -8.99 -1.71 -4.88
C TRP A 144 -9.07 -2.89 -5.85
N ILE A 145 -9.64 -4.01 -5.42
CA ILE A 145 -9.91 -5.18 -6.27
C ILE A 145 -10.78 -4.78 -7.47
N GLY A 146 -11.87 -4.07 -7.23
CA GLY A 146 -12.78 -3.63 -8.29
C GLY A 146 -12.11 -2.71 -9.33
N ALA A 147 -11.12 -1.89 -8.93
CA ALA A 147 -10.32 -1.11 -9.87
C ALA A 147 -9.44 -2.00 -10.77
N ILE A 148 -8.80 -3.00 -10.20
CA ILE A 148 -7.97 -3.99 -10.92
C ILE A 148 -8.84 -4.81 -11.88
N GLU A 149 -9.99 -5.30 -11.42
CA GLU A 149 -10.92 -6.09 -12.23
C GLU A 149 -11.48 -5.31 -13.43
N ARG A 150 -11.79 -4.01 -13.28
CA ARG A 150 -12.23 -3.16 -14.41
C ARG A 150 -11.19 -3.11 -15.52
N LEU A 151 -9.92 -2.93 -15.19
CA LEU A 151 -8.81 -2.95 -16.15
C LEU A 151 -8.64 -4.33 -16.78
N SER A 152 -8.65 -5.39 -16.00
CA SER A 152 -8.57 -6.76 -16.47
C SER A 152 -9.72 -7.10 -17.43
N ASN A 153 -10.96 -6.72 -17.09
CA ASN A 153 -12.15 -6.90 -17.95
C ASN A 153 -12.10 -6.06 -19.22
N ALA A 154 -11.38 -4.94 -19.22
CA ALA A 154 -11.13 -4.15 -20.43
C ALA A 154 -10.05 -4.76 -21.34
N GLY A 155 -9.33 -5.79 -20.86
CA GLY A 155 -8.30 -6.52 -21.61
C GLY A 155 -6.88 -6.09 -21.32
N VAL A 156 -6.65 -5.27 -20.28
CA VAL A 156 -5.27 -4.94 -19.82
C VAL A 156 -4.65 -6.21 -19.23
N LYS A 157 -3.56 -6.67 -19.84
CA LYS A 157 -2.89 -7.93 -19.49
C LYS A 157 -1.90 -7.79 -18.34
N GLU A 158 -1.19 -6.66 -18.28
CA GLU A 158 -0.16 -6.40 -17.27
C GLU A 158 -0.65 -5.37 -16.27
N ILE A 159 -1.07 -5.83 -15.10
CA ILE A 159 -1.55 -4.98 -14.01
C ILE A 159 -0.71 -5.25 -12.77
N ALA A 160 -0.25 -4.18 -12.12
CA ALA A 160 0.42 -4.24 -10.83
C ALA A 160 -0.31 -3.37 -9.81
N ALA A 161 -0.38 -3.82 -8.57
CA ALA A 161 -0.90 -3.05 -7.46
C ALA A 161 0.22 -2.22 -6.81
N VAL A 162 -0.09 -1.00 -6.36
CA VAL A 162 0.87 -0.15 -5.62
C VAL A 162 0.27 0.24 -4.28
N HIS A 163 0.88 -0.27 -3.22
CA HIS A 163 0.48 0.04 -1.85
C HIS A 163 1.16 1.32 -1.38
N ARG A 164 0.35 2.38 -1.15
CA ARG A 164 0.81 3.71 -0.72
C ARG A 164 0.29 4.14 0.67
N GLY A 165 -0.32 3.20 1.41
CA GLY A 165 -1.01 3.47 2.66
C GLY A 165 -2.38 4.12 2.48
N PHE A 166 -3.11 4.25 3.59
CA PHE A 166 -4.48 4.75 3.62
C PHE A 166 -4.58 5.99 4.48
N ALA A 167 -5.54 6.88 4.16
CA ALA A 167 -5.81 8.03 5.00
C ALA A 167 -6.21 7.57 6.42
N ASP A 168 -5.63 8.20 7.41
CA ASP A 168 -5.96 7.98 8.82
C ASP A 168 -6.22 9.32 9.48
N TYR A 169 -7.36 9.43 10.16
CA TYR A 169 -7.73 10.64 10.89
C TYR A 169 -6.95 10.77 12.22
N ALA A 170 -6.42 9.64 12.71
CA ALA A 170 -5.55 9.66 13.89
C ALA A 170 -4.16 10.16 13.51
N ASN A 171 -3.59 11.06 14.31
CA ASN A 171 -2.20 11.52 14.17
C ASN A 171 -1.25 10.34 14.40
N GLY A 172 -1.03 9.55 13.35
CA GLY A 172 -0.18 8.36 13.36
C GLY A 172 1.30 8.71 13.14
N ARG A 173 2.14 7.67 13.23
CA ARG A 173 3.58 7.75 12.95
C ARG A 173 3.88 8.14 11.49
N TYR A 174 2.99 7.78 10.57
CA TYR A 174 3.13 7.95 9.13
C TYR A 174 2.08 8.91 8.57
N ARG A 175 2.35 9.50 7.41
CA ARG A 175 1.38 10.35 6.68
C ARG A 175 0.13 9.56 6.28
N ASN A 176 0.33 8.32 5.83
CA ASN A 176 -0.74 7.39 5.52
C ASN A 176 -0.50 6.10 6.29
N ASN A 177 -1.53 5.60 6.96
CA ASN A 177 -1.43 4.35 7.72
C ASN A 177 -1.22 3.18 6.76
N PRO A 178 -0.17 2.38 6.89
CA PRO A 178 0.08 1.28 5.96
C PRO A 178 -0.98 0.19 6.00
N GLN A 179 -1.60 -0.09 7.17
CA GLN A 179 -2.60 -1.16 7.32
C GLN A 179 -2.23 -2.41 6.50
N TRP A 180 -1.07 -2.99 6.81
CA TRP A 180 -0.45 -4.08 6.03
C TRP A 180 -1.34 -5.29 5.77
N THR A 181 -2.38 -5.50 6.57
CA THR A 181 -3.36 -6.56 6.35
C THR A 181 -4.08 -6.42 5.00
N ILE A 182 -4.36 -5.21 4.54
CA ILE A 182 -5.10 -4.99 3.28
C ILE A 182 -4.30 -5.46 2.06
N PRO A 183 -3.02 -5.07 1.84
CA PRO A 183 -2.25 -5.63 0.73
C PRO A 183 -1.95 -7.12 0.89
N ILE A 184 -1.88 -7.66 2.11
CA ILE A 184 -1.77 -9.11 2.35
C ILE A 184 -3.05 -9.81 1.91
N ASP A 185 -4.22 -9.27 2.25
CA ASP A 185 -5.51 -9.78 1.81
C ASP A 185 -5.68 -9.66 0.28
N LEU A 186 -5.20 -8.54 -0.34
CA LEU A 186 -5.17 -8.43 -1.80
C LEU A 186 -4.37 -9.57 -2.44
N ARG A 187 -3.18 -9.88 -1.90
CA ARG A 187 -2.35 -11.00 -2.41
C ARG A 187 -3.07 -12.33 -2.29
N ARG A 188 -3.84 -12.55 -1.23
CA ARG A 188 -4.64 -13.77 -1.06
C ARG A 188 -5.76 -13.88 -2.09
N GLU A 189 -6.48 -12.78 -2.34
CA GLU A 189 -7.61 -12.74 -3.28
C GLU A 189 -7.15 -12.74 -4.75
N MET A 190 -6.01 -12.09 -5.03
CA MET A 190 -5.47 -11.89 -6.38
C MET A 190 -3.97 -12.28 -6.45
N PRO A 191 -3.61 -13.57 -6.27
CA PRO A 191 -2.21 -14.00 -6.12
C PRO A 191 -1.33 -13.76 -7.34
N ALA A 192 -1.92 -13.58 -8.52
CA ALA A 192 -1.21 -13.30 -9.76
C ALA A 192 -0.84 -11.81 -9.94
N ILE A 193 -1.38 -10.91 -9.12
CA ILE A 193 -1.10 -9.47 -9.23
C ILE A 193 0.12 -9.12 -8.38
N PRO A 194 1.22 -8.64 -8.98
CA PRO A 194 2.37 -8.16 -8.23
C PRO A 194 2.02 -6.90 -7.45
N ILE A 195 2.58 -6.78 -6.24
CA ILE A 195 2.33 -5.67 -5.32
C ILE A 195 3.63 -4.93 -5.04
N LEU A 196 3.71 -3.66 -5.43
CA LEU A 196 4.81 -2.77 -5.12
C LEU A 196 4.47 -1.90 -3.91
N CYS A 197 5.47 -1.56 -3.11
CA CYS A 197 5.32 -0.62 -1.99
C CYS A 197 5.75 0.79 -2.40
N ASP A 198 4.92 1.79 -2.08
CA ASP A 198 5.25 3.21 -2.18
C ASP A 198 5.58 3.77 -0.77
N PRO A 199 6.84 3.63 -0.33
CA PRO A 199 7.25 4.04 1.01
C PRO A 199 7.22 5.56 1.19
N SER A 200 7.36 6.32 0.10
CA SER A 200 7.35 7.78 0.13
C SER A 200 6.00 8.32 0.58
N HIS A 201 4.91 7.83 -0.01
CA HIS A 201 3.57 8.26 0.35
C HIS A 201 3.10 7.69 1.71
N ILE A 202 3.50 6.46 2.07
CA ILE A 202 3.24 5.92 3.40
C ILE A 202 3.91 6.81 4.44
N GLY A 203 5.22 7.05 4.29
CA GLY A 203 6.05 7.77 5.26
C GLY A 203 5.73 9.25 5.38
N GLY A 204 5.58 9.94 4.26
CA GLY A 204 5.40 11.39 4.15
C GLY A 204 6.63 12.20 4.56
N ARG A 205 7.77 11.54 4.79
CA ARG A 205 9.06 12.12 5.18
C ARG A 205 10.20 11.18 4.82
N ARG A 206 11.37 11.72 4.53
CA ARG A 206 12.55 10.99 4.03
C ARG A 206 13.04 9.89 4.96
N GLU A 207 13.05 10.16 6.26
CA GLU A 207 13.56 9.23 7.30
C GLU A 207 12.70 7.96 7.42
N ALA A 208 11.48 8.01 6.94
CA ALA A 208 10.58 6.86 6.95
C ALA A 208 10.76 5.94 5.74
N VAL A 209 11.41 6.39 4.66
CA VAL A 209 11.51 5.62 3.41
C VAL A 209 12.27 4.32 3.61
N GLU A 210 13.47 4.36 4.18
CA GLU A 210 14.29 3.15 4.38
C GLU A 210 13.61 2.10 5.28
N PRO A 211 13.10 2.45 6.48
CA PRO A 211 12.39 1.47 7.32
C PRO A 211 11.18 0.84 6.61
N LEU A 212 10.46 1.62 5.79
CA LEU A 212 9.31 1.12 5.04
C LEU A 212 9.72 0.24 3.86
N CYS A 213 10.82 0.54 3.17
CA CYS A 213 11.39 -0.36 2.16
C CYS A 213 11.76 -1.72 2.78
N ARG A 214 12.44 -1.73 3.93
CA ARG A 214 12.78 -2.97 4.65
C ARG A 214 11.53 -3.75 5.03
N GLN A 215 10.53 -3.08 5.59
CA GLN A 215 9.28 -3.73 5.99
C GLN A 215 8.53 -4.31 4.78
N ALA A 216 8.51 -3.63 3.63
CA ALA A 216 7.92 -4.14 2.41
C ALA A 216 8.61 -5.42 1.93
N VAL A 217 9.95 -5.44 1.93
CA VAL A 217 10.74 -6.63 1.56
C VAL A 217 10.50 -7.78 2.55
N ASP A 218 10.48 -7.50 3.85
CA ASP A 218 10.20 -8.50 4.89
C ASP A 218 8.77 -9.10 4.76
N LEU A 219 7.80 -8.32 4.22
CA LEU A 219 6.43 -8.76 3.94
C LEU A 219 6.27 -9.43 2.56
N GLY A 220 7.36 -9.57 1.79
CA GLY A 220 7.35 -10.23 0.49
C GLY A 220 6.68 -9.43 -0.62
N PHE A 221 6.77 -8.09 -0.60
CA PHE A 221 6.35 -7.26 -1.73
C PHE A 221 7.26 -7.50 -2.93
N ASP A 222 6.68 -7.42 -4.14
CA ASP A 222 7.37 -7.77 -5.39
C ASP A 222 8.26 -6.63 -5.91
N GLY A 223 8.14 -5.42 -5.34
CA GLY A 223 8.96 -4.29 -5.75
C GLY A 223 8.70 -3.01 -4.96
N LEU A 224 9.37 -1.95 -5.37
CA LEU A 224 9.27 -0.62 -4.76
C LEU A 224 8.85 0.44 -5.80
N PHE A 225 8.05 1.42 -5.35
CA PHE A 225 7.59 2.55 -6.15
C PHE A 225 7.94 3.86 -5.43
N VAL A 226 9.16 4.39 -5.66
CA VAL A 226 9.80 5.40 -4.79
C VAL A 226 9.79 6.77 -5.42
N GLU A 227 9.55 7.82 -4.62
CA GLU A 227 9.76 9.20 -5.04
C GLU A 227 11.20 9.63 -4.82
N ALA A 228 11.90 9.90 -5.92
CA ALA A 228 13.27 10.38 -5.94
C ALA A 228 13.41 11.62 -6.81
N HIS A 229 14.13 12.62 -6.32
CA HIS A 229 14.31 13.91 -6.98
C HIS A 229 15.78 14.36 -6.85
N ILE A 230 16.34 14.99 -7.89
CA ILE A 230 17.73 15.42 -7.88
C ILE A 230 18.01 16.47 -6.80
N ALA A 231 17.05 17.36 -6.54
CA ALA A 231 17.07 18.38 -5.49
C ALA A 231 15.73 18.39 -4.73
N PRO A 232 15.48 17.45 -3.79
CA PRO A 232 14.16 17.26 -3.19
C PRO A 232 13.63 18.49 -2.44
N ASP A 233 14.49 19.34 -1.90
CA ASP A 233 14.09 20.53 -1.16
C ASP A 233 13.53 21.64 -2.06
N GLU A 234 13.84 21.60 -3.36
CA GLU A 234 13.35 22.52 -4.37
C GLU A 234 12.08 22.03 -5.07
N ALA A 235 11.63 20.81 -4.78
CA ALA A 235 10.51 20.20 -5.45
C ALA A 235 9.20 20.96 -5.20
N LEU A 236 8.42 21.18 -6.26
CA LEU A 236 7.13 21.85 -6.24
C LEU A 236 6.01 21.01 -5.60
N SER A 237 6.24 19.70 -5.50
CA SER A 237 5.29 18.77 -4.93
C SER A 237 5.97 17.78 -3.98
N ASP A 238 5.31 17.52 -2.83
CA ASP A 238 5.67 16.50 -1.84
C ASP A 238 7.19 16.46 -1.45
N SER A 239 7.85 17.63 -1.40
CA SER A 239 9.29 17.82 -1.18
C SER A 239 9.84 17.06 0.04
N ARG A 240 9.04 16.96 1.13
CA ARG A 240 9.46 16.35 2.40
C ARG A 240 9.66 14.84 2.34
N GLN A 241 9.03 14.15 1.40
CA GLN A 241 9.06 12.68 1.31
C GLN A 241 9.95 12.16 0.18
N GLN A 242 10.33 13.01 -0.76
CA GLN A 242 11.23 12.64 -1.84
C GLN A 242 12.67 12.50 -1.33
N ILE A 243 13.37 11.48 -1.79
CA ILE A 243 14.78 11.23 -1.47
C ILE A 243 15.67 11.55 -2.68
N THR A 244 16.96 11.74 -2.46
CA THR A 244 17.90 11.87 -3.59
C THR A 244 18.19 10.49 -4.20
N PRO A 245 18.61 10.41 -5.48
CA PRO A 245 19.08 9.16 -6.08
C PRO A 245 20.20 8.50 -5.26
N GLN A 246 21.13 9.28 -4.69
CA GLN A 246 22.19 8.76 -3.83
C GLN A 246 21.65 8.10 -2.56
N MET A 247 20.64 8.71 -1.93
CA MET A 247 19.99 8.10 -0.77
C MET A 247 19.28 6.80 -1.17
N LEU A 248 18.60 6.77 -2.33
CA LEU A 248 17.98 5.55 -2.84
C LEU A 248 19.02 4.44 -3.04
N GLY A 249 20.15 4.75 -3.71
CA GLY A 249 21.24 3.78 -3.89
C GLY A 249 21.77 3.22 -2.57
N ALA A 250 21.95 4.08 -1.57
CA ALA A 250 22.36 3.65 -0.25
C ALA A 250 21.33 2.75 0.46
N ILE A 251 20.03 3.03 0.29
CA ILE A 251 18.94 2.19 0.81
C ILE A 251 18.96 0.83 0.12
N LEU A 252 18.97 0.80 -1.22
CA LEU A 252 18.96 -0.44 -2.00
C LEU A 252 20.14 -1.35 -1.67
N GLY A 253 21.34 -0.78 -1.49
CA GLY A 253 22.53 -1.53 -1.09
C GLY A 253 22.47 -2.14 0.31
N ARG A 254 21.58 -1.65 1.18
CA ARG A 254 21.37 -2.18 2.55
C ARG A 254 20.14 -3.08 2.68
N LEU A 255 19.32 -3.22 1.63
CA LEU A 255 18.18 -4.14 1.67
C LEU A 255 18.67 -5.59 1.65
N VAL A 256 18.17 -6.36 2.59
CA VAL A 256 18.38 -7.81 2.65
C VAL A 256 17.13 -8.47 2.10
N LEU A 257 17.26 -9.06 0.91
CA LEU A 257 16.17 -9.85 0.33
C LEU A 257 16.01 -11.15 1.11
N ARG A 258 14.76 -11.54 1.31
CA ARG A 258 14.42 -12.78 2.00
C ARG A 258 13.79 -13.74 1.02
N ASP A 259 14.30 -14.95 0.95
CA ASP A 259 13.69 -16.01 0.17
C ASP A 259 12.39 -16.46 0.84
N GLY A 260 11.29 -16.47 0.10
CA GLY A 260 9.95 -16.80 0.62
C GLY A 260 9.75 -18.26 1.08
N ALA A 261 10.76 -19.11 0.98
CA ALA A 261 10.66 -20.53 1.24
C ALA A 261 11.76 -21.01 2.19
N THR A 262 11.57 -20.84 3.49
CA THR A 262 12.29 -21.64 4.48
C THR A 262 11.38 -22.67 5.10
N THR A 263 11.50 -23.90 4.63
CA THR A 263 10.98 -25.11 5.28
C THR A 263 12.01 -25.66 6.29
N GLU A 264 12.60 -24.80 7.09
CA GLU A 264 13.44 -25.27 8.19
C GLU A 264 12.55 -25.89 9.27
N GLY A 265 12.95 -27.07 9.78
CA GLY A 265 12.19 -27.82 10.78
C GLY A 265 11.85 -27.01 12.05
N GLN A 266 12.66 -26.00 12.38
CA GLN A 266 12.43 -25.07 13.48
C GLN A 266 11.23 -24.15 13.19
N MET A 267 11.05 -23.66 11.96
CA MET A 267 9.90 -22.83 11.58
C MET A 267 8.58 -23.63 11.61
N ILE A 268 8.62 -24.88 11.16
CA ILE A 268 7.46 -25.80 11.25
C ILE A 268 7.06 -25.99 12.71
N ARG A 269 8.03 -26.18 13.58
CA ARG A 269 7.80 -26.33 15.02
C ARG A 269 7.15 -25.08 15.64
N PHE A 270 7.67 -23.89 15.34
CA PHE A 270 7.07 -22.63 15.82
C PHE A 270 5.65 -22.41 15.32
N ARG A 271 5.38 -22.72 14.04
CA ARG A 271 4.01 -22.67 13.49
C ARG A 271 3.07 -23.61 14.21
N SER A 272 3.48 -24.87 14.45
CA SER A 272 2.68 -25.85 15.20
C SER A 272 2.41 -25.40 16.65
N GLU A 273 3.36 -24.70 17.27
CA GLU A 273 3.18 -24.14 18.61
C GLU A 273 2.15 -23.00 18.61
N ILE A 274 2.21 -22.11 17.60
CA ILE A 274 1.20 -21.04 17.39
C ILE A 274 -0.18 -21.66 17.15
N ASP A 275 -0.29 -22.67 16.27
CA ASP A 275 -1.57 -23.36 15.97
C ASP A 275 -2.20 -23.95 17.23
N ALA A 276 -1.39 -24.53 18.11
CA ALA A 276 -1.86 -25.07 19.39
C ALA A 276 -2.34 -23.97 20.36
N ILE A 277 -1.65 -22.82 20.39
CA ILE A 277 -2.05 -21.65 21.19
C ILE A 277 -3.36 -21.06 20.63
N ASP A 278 -3.49 -20.95 19.32
CA ASP A 278 -4.69 -20.42 18.66
C ASP A 278 -5.90 -21.31 18.92
N ALA A 279 -5.74 -22.63 18.88
CA ALA A 279 -6.79 -23.57 19.26
C ALA A 279 -7.24 -23.36 20.72
N ALA A 280 -6.29 -23.24 21.65
CA ALA A 280 -6.62 -22.98 23.06
C ALA A 280 -7.30 -21.60 23.24
N LEU A 281 -6.92 -20.58 22.47
CA LEU A 281 -7.55 -19.26 22.49
C LEU A 281 -9.02 -19.34 22.03
N LEU A 282 -9.29 -20.09 20.95
CA LEU A 282 -10.65 -20.33 20.45
C LEU A 282 -11.52 -21.02 21.51
N ASP A 283 -11.01 -22.03 22.18
CA ASP A 283 -11.73 -22.73 23.26
C ASP A 283 -12.07 -21.78 24.43
N LEU A 284 -11.13 -20.92 24.82
CA LEU A 284 -11.36 -19.93 25.87
C LEU A 284 -12.40 -18.88 25.45
N LEU A 285 -12.37 -18.42 24.19
CA LEU A 285 -13.38 -17.51 23.65
C LEU A 285 -14.76 -18.17 23.60
N ALA A 286 -14.87 -19.43 23.17
CA ALA A 286 -16.13 -20.16 23.14
C ALA A 286 -16.72 -20.28 24.54
N ARG A 287 -15.93 -20.68 25.55
CA ARG A 287 -16.35 -20.74 26.96
C ARG A 287 -16.78 -19.36 27.47
N ARG A 288 -16.07 -18.31 27.11
CA ARG A 288 -16.42 -16.94 27.49
C ARG A 288 -17.77 -16.51 26.90
N MET A 289 -18.06 -16.89 25.65
CA MET A 289 -19.35 -16.59 25.02
C MET A 289 -20.48 -17.37 25.64
N GLU A 290 -20.25 -18.61 26.05
CA GLU A 290 -21.26 -19.36 26.80
C GLU A 290 -21.64 -18.64 28.11
N VAL A 291 -20.66 -18.18 28.88
CA VAL A 291 -20.93 -17.36 30.07
C VAL A 291 -21.66 -16.06 29.72
N SER A 292 -21.35 -15.44 28.58
CA SER A 292 -22.06 -14.24 28.12
C SER A 292 -23.53 -14.51 27.81
N ARG A 293 -23.88 -15.65 27.20
CA ARG A 293 -25.27 -16.09 27.01
C ARG A 293 -25.98 -16.30 28.33
N GLN A 294 -25.35 -16.95 29.31
CA GLN A 294 -25.91 -17.15 30.66
C GLN A 294 -26.20 -15.80 31.35
N ILE A 295 -25.27 -14.83 31.24
CA ILE A 295 -25.49 -13.47 31.75
C ILE A 295 -26.69 -12.82 31.05
N GLY A 296 -26.82 -12.98 29.73
CA GLY A 296 -27.96 -12.48 28.97
C GLY A 296 -29.29 -13.03 29.45
N ARG A 297 -29.38 -14.34 29.66
CA ARG A 297 -30.58 -15.00 30.27
C ARG A 297 -30.90 -14.45 31.65
N TYR A 298 -29.91 -14.34 32.51
CA TYR A 298 -30.09 -13.80 33.85
C TYR A 298 -30.57 -12.36 33.85
N LYS A 299 -29.97 -11.48 33.03
CA LYS A 299 -30.35 -10.08 32.92
C LYS A 299 -31.80 -9.92 32.43
N ARG A 300 -32.19 -10.68 31.40
CA ARG A 300 -33.56 -10.71 30.87
C ARG A 300 -34.58 -11.11 31.97
N SER A 301 -34.30 -12.16 32.73
CA SER A 301 -35.21 -12.61 33.81
C SER A 301 -35.36 -11.60 34.94
N ARG A 302 -34.46 -10.63 35.05
CA ARG A 302 -34.45 -9.60 36.11
C ARG A 302 -34.70 -8.19 35.59
N ASN A 303 -35.03 -8.01 34.30
CA ASN A 303 -35.19 -6.70 33.66
C ASN A 303 -33.98 -5.77 33.81
N VAL A 304 -32.75 -6.32 33.78
CA VAL A 304 -31.49 -5.59 33.86
C VAL A 304 -31.00 -5.28 32.48
N ALA A 305 -30.54 -4.03 32.23
CA ALA A 305 -29.98 -3.61 30.97
C ALA A 305 -28.73 -4.44 30.60
N VAL A 306 -28.60 -4.81 29.30
CA VAL A 306 -27.45 -5.56 28.79
C VAL A 306 -26.18 -4.75 28.92
N LEU A 307 -26.19 -3.50 28.48
CA LEU A 307 -25.01 -2.63 28.50
C LEU A 307 -24.77 -2.03 29.90
N GLN A 308 -23.58 -2.26 30.43
CA GLN A 308 -23.11 -1.71 31.71
C GLN A 308 -21.73 -1.05 31.46
N SER A 309 -21.72 0.25 31.17
CA SER A 309 -20.53 1.00 30.77
C SER A 309 -19.39 0.97 31.80
N GLY A 310 -19.71 1.02 33.09
CA GLY A 310 -18.72 0.92 34.17
C GLY A 310 -17.96 -0.41 34.14
N ARG A 311 -18.68 -1.53 33.93
CA ARG A 311 -18.06 -2.86 33.85
C ARG A 311 -17.15 -3.01 32.62
N TYR A 312 -17.51 -2.42 31.50
CA TYR A 312 -16.67 -2.43 30.32
C TYR A 312 -15.34 -1.69 30.57
N ALA A 313 -15.39 -0.51 31.18
CA ALA A 313 -14.19 0.24 31.53
C ALA A 313 -13.23 -0.54 32.45
N GLU A 314 -13.76 -1.23 33.46
CA GLU A 314 -12.97 -2.10 34.34
C GLU A 314 -12.28 -3.24 33.56
N VAL A 315 -13.01 -3.88 32.63
CA VAL A 315 -12.45 -4.97 31.81
C VAL A 315 -11.33 -4.44 30.93
N VAL A 316 -11.52 -3.32 30.25
CA VAL A 316 -10.49 -2.68 29.42
C VAL A 316 -9.26 -2.35 30.24
N ALA A 317 -9.43 -1.70 31.41
CA ALA A 317 -8.30 -1.33 32.26
C ALA A 317 -7.47 -2.54 32.69
N ARG A 318 -8.13 -3.64 33.12
CA ARG A 318 -7.45 -4.88 33.53
C ARG A 318 -6.67 -5.54 32.38
N PHE A 319 -7.23 -5.55 31.16
CA PHE A 319 -6.54 -6.10 30.00
C PHE A 319 -5.34 -5.26 29.60
N VAL A 320 -5.46 -3.92 29.63
CA VAL A 320 -4.36 -3.00 29.34
C VAL A 320 -3.22 -3.17 30.36
N GLU A 321 -3.55 -3.30 31.65
CA GLU A 321 -2.56 -3.55 32.72
C GLU A 321 -1.82 -4.86 32.49
N GLY A 322 -2.55 -5.96 32.25
CA GLY A 322 -1.94 -7.26 31.96
C GLY A 322 -1.09 -7.25 30.68
N ALA A 323 -1.54 -6.54 29.66
CA ALA A 323 -0.80 -6.41 28.41
C ALA A 323 0.55 -5.69 28.57
N LYS A 324 0.59 -4.64 29.37
CA LYS A 324 1.85 -3.94 29.69
C LYS A 324 2.88 -4.85 30.30
N SER A 325 2.48 -5.70 31.24
CA SER A 325 3.35 -6.69 31.89
C SER A 325 3.86 -7.75 30.91
N ALA A 326 3.13 -8.04 29.85
CA ALA A 326 3.49 -9.00 28.81
C ALA A 326 4.17 -8.36 27.58
N GLY A 327 4.47 -7.06 27.62
CA GLY A 327 5.12 -6.34 26.50
C GLY A 327 4.25 -6.17 25.26
N MET A 328 2.92 -6.27 25.40
CA MET A 328 1.98 -6.11 24.29
C MET A 328 1.59 -4.65 24.07
N ASP A 329 1.34 -4.31 22.80
CA ASP A 329 0.86 -2.96 22.43
C ASP A 329 -0.54 -2.68 22.97
N GLU A 330 -0.71 -1.51 23.59
CA GLU A 330 -1.97 -1.10 24.21
C GLU A 330 -3.11 -0.97 23.19
N ARG A 331 -2.83 -0.48 21.97
CA ARG A 331 -3.84 -0.33 20.91
C ARG A 331 -4.31 -1.69 20.41
N PHE A 332 -3.39 -2.63 20.29
CA PHE A 332 -3.69 -4.01 19.93
C PHE A 332 -4.66 -4.63 20.95
N ILE A 333 -4.34 -4.54 22.24
CA ILE A 333 -5.19 -5.11 23.30
C ILE A 333 -6.56 -4.42 23.37
N LYS A 334 -6.63 -3.10 23.19
CA LYS A 334 -7.92 -2.39 23.16
C LYS A 334 -8.81 -2.85 22.01
N LYS A 335 -8.25 -3.14 20.83
CA LYS A 335 -9.00 -3.72 19.70
C LYS A 335 -9.56 -5.10 20.02
N ILE A 336 -8.73 -6.00 20.57
CA ILE A 336 -9.15 -7.35 20.97
C ILE A 336 -10.29 -7.28 22.01
N VAL A 337 -10.11 -6.50 23.07
CA VAL A 337 -11.12 -6.37 24.13
C VAL A 337 -12.41 -5.75 23.58
N GLY A 338 -12.30 -4.79 22.67
CA GLY A 338 -13.45 -4.18 21.98
C GLY A 338 -14.24 -5.23 21.20
N ALA A 339 -13.57 -6.00 20.36
CA ALA A 339 -14.19 -7.07 19.55
C ALA A 339 -14.84 -8.15 20.43
N ILE A 340 -14.14 -8.58 21.48
CA ILE A 340 -14.69 -9.56 22.45
C ILE A 340 -15.92 -8.97 23.18
N HIS A 341 -15.93 -7.69 23.51
CA HIS A 341 -17.05 -7.04 24.18
C HIS A 341 -18.26 -6.95 23.25
N GLU A 342 -18.03 -6.50 22.02
CA GLU A 342 -19.07 -6.40 20.98
C GLU A 342 -19.77 -7.76 20.77
N GLU A 343 -18.99 -8.82 20.59
CA GLU A 343 -19.53 -10.17 20.47
C GLU A 343 -20.26 -10.61 21.73
N SER A 344 -19.76 -10.28 22.93
CA SER A 344 -20.44 -10.60 24.17
C SER A 344 -21.81 -9.90 24.30
N VAL A 345 -21.92 -8.65 23.83
CA VAL A 345 -23.20 -7.92 23.82
C VAL A 345 -24.15 -8.57 22.82
N ARG A 346 -23.66 -8.91 21.63
CA ARG A 346 -24.44 -9.62 20.60
C ARG A 346 -25.03 -10.93 21.18
N GLN A 347 -24.19 -11.76 21.79
CA GLN A 347 -24.60 -13.04 22.41
C GLN A 347 -25.61 -12.87 23.57
N GLN A 348 -25.54 -11.75 24.32
CA GLN A 348 -26.51 -11.43 25.36
C GLN A 348 -27.87 -10.97 24.80
N LEU A 349 -27.90 -10.40 23.59
CA LEU A 349 -29.12 -9.92 22.95
C LEU A 349 -29.84 -11.00 22.14
N GLU A 350 -29.14 -12.02 21.68
CA GLU A 350 -29.75 -13.14 20.94
C GLU A 350 -30.84 -13.83 21.77
N LYS A 351 -32.03 -13.96 21.16
CA LYS A 351 -33.10 -14.81 21.70
C LYS A 351 -32.82 -16.22 21.22
N GLU A 352 -32.82 -17.17 22.12
CA GLU A 352 -32.94 -18.59 21.73
C GLU A 352 -34.32 -18.75 21.07
N GLU A 353 -34.35 -19.23 19.81
CA GLU A 353 -35.58 -19.66 19.14
C GLU A 353 -36.15 -20.90 19.81
#